data_277a4d3819bca36735bc2affd29494e7
#
_entry.id   277a4d3819bca36735bc2affd29494e7
#
_cell.length_a   1.000
_cell.length_b   1.000
_cell.length_c   1.000
_cell.angle_alpha   90.00
_cell.angle_beta   90.00
_cell.angle_gamma   90.00
#
_symmetry.space_group_name_H-M   'P 1'
#
loop_
_entity.id
_entity.type
_entity.pdbx_description
1 polymer ?
#
loop_
_entity_poly.entity_id
_entity_poly.type
_entity_poly.pdbx_seq_one_letter_code
_entity_poly.pdbx_strand_id
1 'polypeptide(L)'
;MSPATAVENTARVLCSVHDLVDYSGVVVLHDGRQIALFYLPHGRDRHSAPEVFGIDNHDPFSNANVIGRGIIGDKGGELVVASPLYKQHFRLDDGVCLEDNDIRLATYDVRLEGECVVIA
;
A
#
# COMPACT_ATOMS: atom_id res chain seq x y z
N MET A 1 -9.63 5.80 -31.30
CA MET A 1 -9.89 5.62 -30.60
C MET A 1 -10.44 5.58 -29.64
N SER A 2 -10.55 5.62 -29.31
CA SER A 2 -10.86 5.55 -28.52
C SER A 2 -11.73 5.30 -27.62
N PRO A 3 -12.51 4.92 -27.72
CA PRO A 3 -13.55 4.71 -26.88
C PRO A 3 -13.19 4.05 -25.62
N ALA A 4 -12.30 3.31 -25.68
CA ALA A 4 -11.78 2.76 -24.49
C ALA A 4 -11.40 3.86 -23.56
N THR A 5 -11.35 5.00 -24.07
CA THR A 5 -11.04 6.17 -23.32
C THR A 5 -11.88 6.35 -22.09
N ALA A 6 -13.15 6.10 -22.21
CA ALA A 6 -14.03 6.29 -21.07
C ALA A 6 -13.68 5.37 -19.92
N VAL A 7 -13.24 4.18 -20.23
CA VAL A 7 -12.86 3.23 -19.20
C VAL A 7 -11.53 3.62 -18.58
N GLU A 8 -10.64 4.12 -19.39
CA GLU A 8 -9.33 4.49 -18.92
C GLU A 8 -9.36 5.59 -17.90
N ASN A 9 -10.39 6.40 -17.91
CA ASN A 9 -10.51 7.51 -17.00
C ASN A 9 -10.79 7.08 -15.57
N THR A 10 -11.13 5.81 -15.35
CA THR A 10 -11.49 5.35 -14.03
C THR A 10 -10.34 4.72 -13.27
N ALA A 11 -9.25 4.41 -13.96
CA ALA A 11 -8.11 3.79 -13.30
C ALA A 11 -6.84 4.15 -14.03
N ARG A 12 -5.78 4.28 -13.27
CA ARG A 12 -4.46 4.58 -13.82
C ARG A 12 -3.48 3.51 -13.40
N VAL A 13 -2.52 3.22 -14.27
CA VAL A 13 -1.47 2.24 -13.99
C VAL A 13 -0.38 2.94 -13.18
N LEU A 14 -0.06 2.39 -12.02
CA LEU A 14 1.03 2.88 -11.18
C LEU A 14 2.35 2.22 -11.53
N CYS A 15 2.32 0.91 -11.74
CA CYS A 15 3.52 0.14 -12.06
C CYS A 15 3.11 -1.26 -12.49
N SER A 16 4.11 -2.07 -12.84
CA SER A 16 3.91 -3.49 -13.13
C SER A 16 4.01 -4.30 -11.84
N VAL A 17 3.33 -5.44 -11.80
CA VAL A 17 3.48 -6.38 -10.69
C VAL A 17 4.93 -6.83 -10.57
N HIS A 18 5.69 -6.80 -11.65
CA HIS A 18 7.10 -7.18 -11.62
C HIS A 18 7.99 -6.15 -10.92
N ASP A 19 7.46 -4.96 -10.65
CA ASP A 19 8.17 -3.95 -9.88
C ASP A 19 7.97 -4.12 -8.37
N LEU A 20 7.09 -5.02 -7.97
CA LEU A 20 6.78 -5.23 -6.55
C LEU A 20 7.73 -6.24 -5.92
N VAL A 21 7.85 -6.18 -4.60
CA VAL A 21 8.65 -7.11 -3.83
C VAL A 21 7.73 -7.89 -2.90
N ASP A 22 7.88 -9.22 -2.89
CA ASP A 22 7.02 -10.09 -2.11
C ASP A 22 7.05 -9.75 -0.62
N TYR A 23 5.87 -9.55 -0.04
CA TYR A 23 5.68 -9.26 1.38
C TYR A 23 6.53 -8.08 1.85
N SER A 24 6.67 -7.08 0.98
CA SER A 24 7.49 -5.91 1.26
C SER A 24 6.88 -4.70 0.58
N GLY A 25 7.46 -3.54 0.80
CA GLY A 25 6.98 -2.29 0.23
C GLY A 25 7.87 -1.78 -0.88
N VAL A 26 7.26 -1.14 -1.85
CA VAL A 26 7.94 -0.29 -2.84
C VAL A 26 7.21 1.04 -2.87
N VAL A 27 7.88 2.09 -3.31
CA VAL A 27 7.27 3.42 -3.33
C VAL A 27 7.09 3.87 -4.76
N VAL A 28 5.88 4.36 -5.06
CA VAL A 28 5.59 4.99 -6.36
C VAL A 28 5.17 6.42 -6.12
N LEU A 29 5.38 7.24 -7.13
CA LEU A 29 4.96 8.63 -7.10
C LEU A 29 3.71 8.77 -7.96
N HIS A 30 2.65 9.35 -7.39
CA HIS A 30 1.38 9.55 -8.10
C HIS A 30 0.76 10.86 -7.67
N ASP A 31 0.55 11.76 -8.64
CA ASP A 31 -0.03 13.08 -8.40
C ASP A 31 0.70 13.84 -7.27
N GLY A 32 2.02 13.75 -7.26
CA GLY A 32 2.85 14.43 -6.28
C GLY A 32 2.92 13.76 -4.92
N ARG A 33 2.31 12.60 -4.77
CA ARG A 33 2.29 11.87 -3.49
C ARG A 33 3.11 10.60 -3.60
N GLN A 34 3.81 10.27 -2.53
CA GLN A 34 4.54 9.01 -2.43
C GLN A 34 3.61 7.97 -1.82
N ILE A 35 3.34 6.92 -2.57
CA ILE A 35 2.49 5.82 -2.13
C ILE A 35 3.37 4.61 -1.91
N ALA A 36 3.29 4.04 -0.70
CA ALA A 36 3.94 2.77 -0.40
C ALA A 36 2.99 1.66 -0.82
N LEU A 37 3.47 0.77 -1.69
CA LEU A 37 2.70 -0.38 -2.17
C LEU A 37 3.24 -1.62 -1.50
N PHE A 38 2.38 -2.34 -0.79
CA PHE A 38 2.74 -3.59 -0.12
C PHE A 38 2.06 -4.73 -0.85
N TYR A 39 2.84 -5.73 -1.24
CA TYR A 39 2.40 -6.82 -2.09
C TYR A 39 2.47 -8.14 -1.36
N LEU A 40 1.33 -8.82 -1.27
CA LEU A 40 1.21 -10.13 -0.65
C LEU A 40 0.81 -11.12 -1.75
N PRO A 41 1.79 -11.77 -2.40
CA PRO A 41 1.49 -12.62 -3.57
C PRO A 41 0.59 -13.80 -3.27
N HIS A 42 0.54 -14.25 -2.02
CA HIS A 42 -0.33 -15.36 -1.60
C HIS A 42 -1.36 -14.92 -0.56
N GLY A 43 -1.64 -13.61 -0.51
CA GLY A 43 -2.61 -13.05 0.43
C GLY A 43 -2.08 -12.97 1.85
N ARG A 44 -2.94 -12.47 2.75
CA ARG A 44 -2.54 -12.26 4.13
C ARG A 44 -2.40 -13.55 4.92
N ASP A 45 -3.06 -14.61 4.50
CA ASP A 45 -2.97 -15.92 5.15
C ASP A 45 -1.99 -16.85 4.44
N ARG A 46 -1.34 -16.38 3.38
CA ARG A 46 -0.37 -17.07 2.55
C ARG A 46 -0.95 -18.25 1.76
N HIS A 47 -2.28 -18.33 1.68
CA HIS A 47 -2.99 -19.40 0.97
C HIS A 47 -4.11 -18.86 0.12
N SER A 48 -4.15 -17.56 -0.13
CA SER A 48 -5.22 -16.93 -0.88
C SER A 48 -4.68 -16.15 -2.08
N ALA A 49 -5.58 -15.49 -2.78
CA ALA A 49 -5.24 -14.72 -3.96
C ALA A 49 -4.30 -13.56 -3.62
N PRO A 50 -3.50 -13.10 -4.59
CA PRO A 50 -2.61 -11.95 -4.36
C PRO A 50 -3.39 -10.72 -3.91
N GLU A 51 -2.78 -9.95 -3.01
CA GLU A 51 -3.32 -8.66 -2.55
C GLU A 51 -2.25 -7.60 -2.66
N VAL A 52 -2.67 -6.36 -2.93
CA VAL A 52 -1.80 -5.20 -2.91
C VAL A 52 -2.49 -4.11 -2.11
N PHE A 53 -1.71 -3.39 -1.31
CA PHE A 53 -2.20 -2.28 -0.49
C PHE A 53 -1.41 -1.03 -0.81
N GLY A 54 -2.10 0.11 -0.89
CA GLY A 54 -1.46 1.40 -1.07
C GLY A 54 -1.71 2.28 0.13
N ILE A 55 -0.66 2.80 0.71
CA ILE A 55 -0.74 3.61 1.92
C ILE A 55 0.28 4.76 1.78
N ASP A 56 0.01 5.87 2.44
CA ASP A 56 0.90 7.01 2.40
C ASP A 56 2.29 6.61 2.91
N ASN A 57 3.33 7.03 2.18
CA ASN A 57 4.70 6.73 2.57
C ASN A 57 5.23 7.62 3.70
N HIS A 58 4.47 8.64 4.07
CA HIS A 58 4.88 9.60 5.09
C HIS A 58 4.50 9.13 6.49
N ASP A 59 5.50 9.00 7.35
CA ASP A 59 5.31 8.65 8.76
C ASP A 59 5.10 9.93 9.57
N PRO A 60 3.90 10.17 10.11
CA PRO A 60 3.63 11.41 10.83
C PRO A 60 4.36 11.53 12.17
N PHE A 61 4.81 10.42 12.74
CA PHE A 61 5.54 10.46 14.01
C PHE A 61 6.98 10.90 13.82
N SER A 62 7.61 10.46 12.74
CA SER A 62 9.00 10.81 12.45
C SER A 62 9.11 11.96 11.46
N ASN A 63 8.02 12.29 10.78
CA ASN A 63 7.99 13.28 9.70
C ASN A 63 8.95 12.90 8.57
N ALA A 64 9.04 11.62 8.28
CA ALA A 64 9.92 11.09 7.23
C ALA A 64 9.15 10.17 6.30
N ASN A 65 9.59 10.07 5.06
CA ASN A 65 8.95 9.25 4.04
C ASN A 65 9.57 7.86 4.06
N VAL A 66 9.17 7.03 5.01
CA VAL A 66 9.84 5.76 5.29
C VAL A 66 8.91 4.56 5.41
N ILE A 67 7.59 4.76 5.26
CA ILE A 67 6.62 3.67 5.48
C ILE A 67 6.88 2.50 4.53
N GLY A 68 7.29 2.77 3.30
CA GLY A 68 7.60 1.71 2.34
C GLY A 68 8.75 0.81 2.76
N ARG A 69 9.56 1.23 3.73
CA ARG A 69 10.64 0.41 4.29
C ARG A 69 10.22 -0.33 5.55
N GLY A 70 8.95 -0.18 5.94
CA GLY A 70 8.43 -0.85 7.11
C GLY A 70 8.29 -2.34 6.90
N ILE A 71 8.02 -3.03 8.00
CA ILE A 71 7.92 -4.48 8.01
C ILE A 71 6.45 -4.87 8.16
N ILE A 72 5.97 -5.70 7.24
CA ILE A 72 4.63 -6.25 7.30
C ILE A 72 4.57 -7.29 8.42
N GLY A 73 3.51 -7.26 9.19
CA GLY A 73 3.30 -8.23 10.24
C GLY A 73 1.85 -8.38 10.60
N ASP A 74 1.62 -9.20 11.61
CA ASP A 74 0.30 -9.43 12.20
C ASP A 74 0.39 -9.02 13.65
N LYS A 75 -0.49 -8.14 14.07
CA LYS A 75 -0.52 -7.72 15.48
C LYS A 75 -1.96 -7.82 15.97
N GLY A 76 -2.19 -8.76 16.86
CA GLY A 76 -3.53 -8.98 17.40
C GLY A 76 -4.56 -9.36 16.34
N GLY A 77 -4.14 -10.05 15.30
CA GLY A 77 -5.01 -10.45 14.20
C GLY A 77 -5.15 -9.40 13.11
N GLU A 78 -4.49 -8.25 13.26
CA GLU A 78 -4.56 -7.17 12.27
C GLU A 78 -3.34 -7.20 11.37
N LEU A 79 -3.56 -7.05 10.06
CA LEU A 79 -2.46 -6.93 9.11
C LEU A 79 -1.92 -5.51 9.18
N VAL A 80 -0.64 -5.38 9.52
CA VAL A 80 -0.04 -4.08 9.78
C VAL A 80 1.30 -3.93 9.08
N VAL A 81 1.75 -2.67 8.97
CA VAL A 81 3.13 -2.35 8.67
C VAL A 81 3.69 -1.59 9.87
N ALA A 82 4.88 -1.99 10.33
CA ALA A 82 5.58 -1.30 11.41
C ALA A 82 6.55 -0.30 10.80
N SER A 83 6.44 0.96 11.20
CA SER A 83 7.37 1.99 10.74
C SER A 83 8.79 1.65 11.22
N PRO A 84 9.80 1.85 10.37
CA PRO A 84 11.17 1.49 10.75
C PRO A 84 11.78 2.41 11.80
N LEU A 85 11.25 3.62 11.99
CA LEU A 85 11.87 4.59 12.89
C LEU A 85 11.37 4.49 14.31
N TYR A 86 10.05 4.65 14.53
CA TYR A 86 9.50 4.61 15.89
C TYR A 86 8.66 3.37 16.13
N LYS A 87 8.54 2.51 15.12
CA LYS A 87 7.90 1.21 15.24
C LYS A 87 6.40 1.25 15.54
N GLN A 88 5.74 2.36 15.26
CA GLN A 88 4.29 2.38 15.31
C GLN A 88 3.74 1.48 14.22
N HIS A 89 2.60 0.86 14.52
CA HIS A 89 1.95 -0.08 13.61
C HIS A 89 0.74 0.57 12.98
N PHE A 90 0.68 0.52 11.64
CA PHE A 90 -0.44 1.05 10.88
C PHE A 90 -1.14 -0.09 10.17
N ARG A 91 -2.46 -0.17 10.31
CA ARG A 91 -3.21 -1.19 9.59
C ARG A 91 -3.16 -0.92 8.09
N LEU A 92 -2.90 -1.96 7.31
CA LEU A 92 -2.84 -1.79 5.86
C LEU A 92 -4.22 -1.59 5.24
N ASP A 93 -5.28 -2.09 5.89
CA ASP A 93 -6.63 -1.96 5.38
C ASP A 93 -7.15 -0.52 5.43
N ASP A 94 -6.87 0.22 6.49
CA ASP A 94 -7.44 1.55 6.68
C ASP A 94 -6.44 2.62 7.15
N GLY A 95 -5.21 2.24 7.39
CA GLY A 95 -4.16 3.19 7.76
C GLY A 95 -4.16 3.61 9.22
N VAL A 96 -5.05 3.08 10.05
CA VAL A 96 -5.16 3.50 11.44
C VAL A 96 -3.98 2.99 12.25
N CYS A 97 -3.38 3.90 13.04
CA CYS A 97 -2.29 3.54 13.94
C CYS A 97 -2.85 2.79 15.15
N LEU A 98 -2.28 1.63 15.46
CA LEU A 98 -2.77 0.81 16.57
C LEU A 98 -2.43 1.43 17.92
N GLU A 99 -1.35 2.19 18.02
CA GLU A 99 -0.92 2.82 19.26
C GLU A 99 -1.59 4.17 19.51
N ASP A 100 -2.20 4.76 18.48
CA ASP A 100 -2.87 6.06 18.60
C ASP A 100 -3.98 6.13 17.54
N ASN A 101 -5.19 5.80 17.93
CA ASN A 101 -6.31 5.71 17.00
C ASN A 101 -6.71 7.03 16.36
N ASP A 102 -6.22 8.15 16.87
CA ASP A 102 -6.48 9.46 16.28
C ASP A 102 -5.57 9.73 15.08
N ILE A 103 -4.54 8.91 14.90
CA ILE A 103 -3.59 9.05 13.80
C ILE A 103 -3.88 7.97 12.77
N ARG A 104 -3.95 8.37 11.51
CA ARG A 104 -4.10 7.41 10.42
C ARG A 104 -3.40 7.91 9.18
N LEU A 105 -2.86 6.98 8.42
CA LEU A 105 -2.28 7.28 7.13
C LEU A 105 -3.37 7.21 6.06
N ALA A 106 -3.25 8.04 5.03
CA ALA A 106 -4.15 7.92 3.89
C ALA A 106 -3.92 6.57 3.21
N THR A 107 -5.00 5.94 2.79
CA THR A 107 -4.94 4.73 2.00
C THR A 107 -5.46 5.02 0.59
N TYR A 108 -5.06 4.20 -0.35
CA TYR A 108 -5.39 4.38 -1.76
C TYR A 108 -6.04 3.13 -2.29
N ASP A 109 -7.04 3.32 -3.14
CA ASP A 109 -7.75 2.21 -3.77
C ASP A 109 -6.90 1.66 -4.90
N VAL A 110 -5.99 0.76 -4.57
CA VAL A 110 -5.11 0.12 -5.53
C VAL A 110 -5.49 -1.34 -5.67
N ARG A 111 -5.26 -1.89 -6.86
CA ARG A 111 -5.56 -3.29 -7.12
C ARG A 111 -4.73 -3.81 -8.26
N LEU A 112 -4.69 -5.12 -8.36
CA LEU A 112 -4.00 -5.82 -9.44
C LEU A 112 -4.97 -6.04 -10.59
N GLU A 113 -4.58 -5.64 -11.79
CA GLU A 113 -5.34 -5.92 -13.01
C GLU A 113 -4.38 -6.48 -14.04
N GLY A 114 -4.46 -7.80 -14.25
CA GLY A 114 -3.48 -8.48 -15.08
C GLY A 114 -2.11 -8.36 -14.44
N GLU A 115 -1.16 -7.85 -15.17
CA GLU A 115 0.19 -7.64 -14.64
C GLU A 115 0.44 -6.21 -14.20
N CYS A 116 -0.63 -5.42 -14.07
CA CYS A 116 -0.51 -4.02 -13.68
C CYS A 116 -1.05 -3.78 -12.30
N VAL A 117 -0.45 -2.81 -11.61
CA VAL A 117 -1.00 -2.26 -10.38
C VAL A 117 -1.69 -0.95 -10.76
N VAL A 118 -2.98 -0.86 -10.49
CA VAL A 118 -3.77 0.29 -10.88
C VAL A 118 -4.36 0.98 -9.66
N ILE A 119 -4.63 2.27 -9.82
CA ILE A 119 -5.30 3.07 -8.79
C ILE A 119 -6.59 3.62 -9.38
N ALA A 120 -7.64 3.53 -8.60
CA ALA A 120 -8.95 4.05 -9.04
C ALA A 120 -9.05 5.55 -8.82
#